data_d68a76fc4e0f80f345c1a274fea52f7d
#
_entry.id   d68a76fc4e0f80f345c1a274fea52f7d
#
_cell.length_a   1.000
_cell.length_b   1.000
_cell.length_c   1.000
_cell.angle_alpha   90.00
_cell.angle_beta   90.00
_cell.angle_gamma   90.00
#
_symmetry.space_group_name_H-M   'P 1'
#
loop_
_entity.id
_entity.type
_entity.pdbx_description
1 polymer ?
#
loop_
_entity_poly.entity_id
_entity_poly.type
_entity_poly.pdbx_seq_one_letter_code
_entity_poly.pdbx_strand_id
1 'polypeptide(L)'
;ASEKTFREKERQQMSYVLRVARPEDAPALLEIYAPYVTDTAITFEYDIPSTEEFAGRIAQTLARYPYLVAEDSQGQALGYAYAGVFHARPAYDWAVETSIYVRREGRRQGVGRALYAALEQALAAQGILNLNACIAYPPVPDPHLNRDSVDFHQHLGYRMVGRFFSCGYKFHRWYDMVWMEKLIGPHETNQPPVRPFPEVSVTLGYGDVSTGSSSSVR
;
A
#
# COMPACT_ATOMS: atom_id res chain seq x y z
N ALA A 1 -12.55 38.39 15.52
CA ALA A 1 -13.08 37.12 16.07
C ALA A 1 -13.20 36.01 15.01
N SER A 2 -13.19 36.33 13.68
CA SER A 2 -13.47 35.33 12.63
C SER A 2 -12.23 34.60 12.08
N GLU A 3 -11.03 35.16 12.14
CA GLU A 3 -9.80 34.51 11.63
C GLU A 3 -9.19 33.46 12.58
N LYS A 4 -9.38 33.62 13.89
CA LYS A 4 -8.96 32.61 14.86
C LYS A 4 -9.78 31.32 14.74
N THR A 5 -11.08 31.47 14.52
CA THR A 5 -12.01 30.32 14.37
C THR A 5 -11.79 29.55 13.06
N PHE A 6 -11.32 30.22 12.01
CA PHE A 6 -10.99 29.56 10.73
C PHE A 6 -9.70 28.74 10.85
N ARG A 7 -8.66 29.28 11.49
CA ARG A 7 -7.39 28.57 11.76
C ARG A 7 -7.50 27.47 12.81
N GLU A 8 -8.46 27.52 13.72
CA GLU A 8 -8.75 26.43 14.65
C GLU A 8 -9.54 25.31 13.99
N LYS A 9 -10.37 25.59 13.00
CA LYS A 9 -11.05 24.57 12.18
C LYS A 9 -10.09 23.87 11.20
N GLU A 10 -9.07 24.56 10.69
CA GLU A 10 -8.01 23.93 9.88
C GLU A 10 -7.04 23.08 10.74
N ARG A 11 -6.99 23.28 12.05
CA ARG A 11 -6.19 22.50 13.00
C ARG A 11 -6.91 21.27 13.58
N GLN A 12 -8.10 20.95 13.15
CA GLN A 12 -8.66 19.64 13.35
C GLN A 12 -8.08 18.68 12.32
N GLN A 13 -6.74 18.68 12.24
CA GLN A 13 -5.92 17.71 11.56
C GLN A 13 -6.25 16.38 12.23
N MET A 14 -6.96 15.50 11.53
CA MET A 14 -7.28 14.19 12.07
C MET A 14 -5.97 13.57 12.54
N SER A 15 -5.87 13.41 13.86
CA SER A 15 -4.74 12.74 14.48
C SER A 15 -4.84 11.26 14.10
N TYR A 16 -3.90 10.76 13.34
CA TYR A 16 -3.78 9.33 13.04
C TYR A 16 -2.39 8.84 13.43
N VAL A 17 -2.30 7.57 13.73
CA VAL A 17 -1.05 6.87 13.98
C VAL A 17 -0.82 5.85 12.87
N LEU A 18 0.46 5.61 12.55
CA LEU A 18 0.86 4.53 11.65
C LEU A 18 1.38 3.38 12.48
N ARG A 19 0.93 2.18 12.17
CA ARG A 19 1.38 0.95 12.81
C ARG A 19 1.51 -0.18 11.81
N VAL A 20 2.18 -1.23 12.20
CA VAL A 20 2.20 -2.48 11.44
C VAL A 20 0.82 -3.14 11.52
N ALA A 21 0.36 -3.68 10.39
CA ALA A 21 -0.86 -4.46 10.31
C ALA A 21 -0.71 -5.78 11.09
N ARG A 22 -1.83 -6.36 11.45
CA ARG A 22 -1.96 -7.70 12.03
C ARG A 22 -2.99 -8.49 11.22
N PRO A 23 -2.91 -9.82 11.17
CA PRO A 23 -3.96 -10.63 10.51
C PRO A 23 -5.37 -10.32 11.02
N GLU A 24 -5.51 -9.95 12.30
CA GLU A 24 -6.77 -9.58 12.94
C GLU A 24 -7.38 -8.28 12.41
N ASP A 25 -6.59 -7.45 11.70
CA ASP A 25 -7.08 -6.24 11.03
C ASP A 25 -7.89 -6.55 9.76
N ALA A 26 -7.86 -7.78 9.26
CA ALA A 26 -8.48 -8.17 8.00
C ALA A 26 -9.95 -7.70 7.85
N PRO A 27 -10.84 -7.80 8.84
CA PRO A 27 -12.21 -7.31 8.71
C PRO A 27 -12.25 -5.79 8.43
N ALA A 28 -11.50 -4.98 9.18
CA ALA A 28 -11.47 -3.53 9.03
C ALA A 28 -10.82 -3.09 7.70
N LEU A 29 -9.78 -3.80 7.26
CA LEU A 29 -9.11 -3.50 5.98
C LEU A 29 -9.94 -3.95 4.78
N LEU A 30 -10.72 -5.03 4.91
CA LEU A 30 -11.71 -5.44 3.90
C LEU A 30 -12.82 -4.40 3.72
N GLU A 31 -13.28 -3.74 4.78
CA GLU A 31 -14.23 -2.62 4.65
C GLU A 31 -13.68 -1.50 3.77
N ILE A 32 -12.37 -1.27 3.80
CA ILE A 32 -11.71 -0.30 2.92
C ILE A 32 -11.60 -0.84 1.50
N TYR A 33 -11.25 -2.13 1.34
CA TYR A 33 -10.95 -2.76 0.05
C TYR A 33 -12.21 -3.10 -0.76
N ALA A 34 -13.27 -3.56 -0.11
CA ALA A 34 -14.48 -4.04 -0.77
C ALA A 34 -15.05 -3.04 -1.80
N PRO A 35 -15.20 -1.73 -1.51
CA PRO A 35 -15.67 -0.76 -2.50
C PRO A 35 -14.76 -0.60 -3.71
N TYR A 36 -13.46 -0.89 -3.57
CA TYR A 36 -12.53 -0.89 -4.71
C TYR A 36 -12.77 -2.09 -5.62
N VAL A 37 -13.16 -3.23 -5.05
CA VAL A 37 -13.51 -4.43 -5.83
C VAL A 37 -14.86 -4.25 -6.51
N THR A 38 -15.89 -3.80 -5.81
CA THR A 38 -17.27 -3.79 -6.33
C THR A 38 -17.56 -2.63 -7.26
N ASP A 39 -16.96 -1.44 -7.01
CA ASP A 39 -17.38 -0.20 -7.67
C ASP A 39 -16.33 0.34 -8.65
N THR A 40 -15.11 -0.15 -8.60
CA THR A 40 -14.00 0.42 -9.38
C THR A 40 -13.22 -0.62 -10.18
N ALA A 41 -12.50 -0.15 -11.19
CA ALA A 41 -11.47 -0.92 -11.89
C ALA A 41 -10.05 -0.64 -11.36
N ILE A 42 -9.91 -0.04 -10.16
CA ILE A 42 -8.62 0.19 -9.51
C ILE A 42 -7.96 -1.15 -9.16
N THR A 43 -8.74 -2.14 -8.75
CA THR A 43 -8.33 -3.55 -8.68
C THR A 43 -9.09 -4.36 -9.73
N PHE A 44 -8.44 -5.37 -10.30
CA PHE A 44 -9.05 -6.30 -11.25
C PHE A 44 -9.62 -7.56 -10.60
N GLU A 45 -9.66 -7.64 -9.27
CA GLU A 45 -10.43 -8.67 -8.59
C GLU A 45 -11.93 -8.47 -8.85
N TYR A 46 -12.64 -9.58 -9.08
CA TYR A 46 -14.09 -9.58 -9.32
C TYR A 46 -14.86 -9.79 -8.03
N ASP A 47 -14.33 -10.63 -7.14
CA ASP A 47 -14.95 -11.01 -5.90
C ASP A 47 -14.18 -10.43 -4.71
N ILE A 48 -14.91 -10.08 -3.65
CA ILE A 48 -14.29 -9.66 -2.38
C ILE A 48 -13.71 -10.93 -1.74
N PRO A 49 -12.41 -10.96 -1.39
CA PRO A 49 -11.82 -12.09 -0.69
C PRO A 49 -12.48 -12.31 0.68
N SER A 50 -12.44 -13.54 1.19
CA SER A 50 -12.90 -13.80 2.55
C SER A 50 -11.98 -13.14 3.59
N THR A 51 -12.49 -12.96 4.81
CA THR A 51 -11.69 -12.43 5.92
C THR A 51 -10.46 -13.30 6.20
N GLU A 52 -10.62 -14.63 6.14
CA GLU A 52 -9.54 -15.59 6.35
C GLU A 52 -8.49 -15.49 5.26
N GLU A 53 -8.92 -15.37 4.01
CA GLU A 53 -8.00 -15.18 2.89
C GLU A 53 -7.23 -13.86 3.03
N PHE A 54 -7.92 -12.78 3.36
CA PHE A 54 -7.28 -11.47 3.53
C PHE A 54 -6.30 -11.46 4.71
N ALA A 55 -6.65 -12.08 5.84
CA ALA A 55 -5.75 -12.28 6.96
C ALA A 55 -4.50 -13.08 6.57
N GLY A 56 -4.67 -14.12 5.75
CA GLY A 56 -3.57 -14.89 5.18
C GLY A 56 -2.64 -14.04 4.30
N ARG A 57 -3.20 -13.17 3.46
CA ARG A 57 -2.43 -12.21 2.63
C ARG A 57 -1.59 -11.26 3.50
N ILE A 58 -2.15 -10.73 4.60
CA ILE A 58 -1.44 -9.87 5.55
C ILE A 58 -0.28 -10.64 6.20
N ALA A 59 -0.54 -11.83 6.74
CA ALA A 59 0.48 -12.66 7.39
C ALA A 59 1.61 -13.04 6.44
N GLN A 60 1.30 -13.45 5.22
CA GLN A 60 2.27 -13.81 4.20
C GLN A 60 3.15 -12.61 3.80
N THR A 61 2.55 -11.43 3.66
CA THR A 61 3.29 -10.20 3.35
C THR A 61 4.25 -9.85 4.47
N LEU A 62 3.79 -9.84 5.72
CA LEU A 62 4.58 -9.48 6.90
C LEU A 62 5.77 -10.40 7.16
N ALA A 63 5.75 -11.62 6.66
CA ALA A 63 6.89 -12.53 6.74
C ALA A 63 8.14 -11.97 6.04
N ARG A 64 7.97 -11.07 5.07
CA ARG A 64 9.08 -10.54 4.26
C ARG A 64 9.04 -9.02 4.08
N TYR A 65 7.86 -8.43 3.93
CA TYR A 65 7.67 -7.03 3.57
C TYR A 65 6.79 -6.28 4.57
N PRO A 66 6.90 -4.94 4.65
CA PRO A 66 6.04 -4.14 5.50
C PRO A 66 4.60 -4.13 5.00
N TYR A 67 3.67 -4.17 5.94
CA TYR A 67 2.25 -3.93 5.77
C TYR A 67 1.81 -2.94 6.85
N LEU A 68 1.47 -1.70 6.48
CA LEU A 68 1.22 -0.59 7.40
C LEU A 68 -0.23 -0.16 7.35
N VAL A 69 -0.78 0.22 8.50
CA VAL A 69 -2.13 0.73 8.67
C VAL A 69 -2.06 2.13 9.26
N ALA A 70 -2.86 3.04 8.73
CA ALA A 70 -3.16 4.32 9.36
C ALA A 70 -4.47 4.19 10.15
N GLU A 71 -4.43 4.54 11.43
CA GLU A 71 -5.54 4.41 12.35
C GLU A 71 -5.80 5.75 13.06
N ASP A 72 -7.06 6.14 13.14
CA ASP A 72 -7.45 7.37 13.84
C ASP A 72 -7.43 7.21 15.37
N SER A 73 -7.74 8.28 16.09
CA SER A 73 -7.77 8.28 17.56
C SER A 73 -8.86 7.40 18.17
N GLN A 74 -9.79 6.89 17.37
CA GLN A 74 -10.86 5.98 17.80
C GLN A 74 -10.56 4.51 17.44
N GLY A 75 -9.40 4.24 16.85
CA GLY A 75 -9.02 2.90 16.41
C GLY A 75 -9.61 2.49 15.06
N GLN A 76 -10.17 3.45 14.30
CA GLN A 76 -10.70 3.16 12.97
C GLN A 76 -9.57 3.19 11.93
N ALA A 77 -9.48 2.14 11.11
CA ALA A 77 -8.56 2.11 9.97
C ALA A 77 -9.00 3.12 8.90
N LEU A 78 -8.08 4.02 8.54
CA LEU A 78 -8.26 5.05 7.51
C LEU A 78 -7.69 4.63 6.17
N GLY A 79 -6.72 3.74 6.16
CA GLY A 79 -6.06 3.24 4.98
C GLY A 79 -4.90 2.32 5.34
N TYR A 80 -4.37 1.66 4.34
CA TYR A 80 -3.22 0.77 4.49
C TYR A 80 -2.37 0.78 3.23
N ALA A 81 -1.08 0.46 3.40
CA ALA A 81 -0.14 0.28 2.31
C ALA A 81 0.80 -0.88 2.60
N TYR A 82 1.20 -1.59 1.58
CA TYR A 82 2.10 -2.73 1.70
C TYR A 82 2.99 -2.88 0.48
N ALA A 83 4.03 -3.69 0.64
CA ALA A 83 4.84 -4.13 -0.48
C ALA A 83 4.70 -5.63 -0.69
N GLY A 84 4.91 -6.06 -1.91
CA GLY A 84 4.91 -7.45 -2.31
C GLY A 84 6.03 -7.78 -3.28
N VAL A 85 6.15 -9.04 -3.63
CA VAL A 85 7.13 -9.52 -4.61
C VAL A 85 6.86 -8.88 -5.96
N PHE A 86 7.87 -8.24 -6.55
CA PHE A 86 7.78 -7.73 -7.94
C PHE A 86 7.79 -8.89 -8.94
N HIS A 87 8.78 -9.76 -8.84
CA HIS A 87 8.88 -11.01 -9.62
C HIS A 87 9.54 -12.10 -8.78
N ALA A 88 9.12 -13.34 -8.97
CA ALA A 88 9.49 -14.49 -8.12
C ALA A 88 10.92 -15.02 -8.30
N ARG A 89 11.79 -14.35 -9.06
CA ARG A 89 13.18 -14.77 -9.26
C ARG A 89 14.12 -13.98 -8.36
N PRO A 90 15.14 -14.59 -7.73
CA PRO A 90 16.02 -13.94 -6.76
C PRO A 90 16.74 -12.68 -7.27
N ALA A 91 17.02 -12.58 -8.57
CA ALA A 91 17.61 -11.37 -9.16
C ALA A 91 16.75 -10.11 -9.03
N TYR A 92 15.46 -10.26 -8.70
CA TYR A 92 14.53 -9.15 -8.47
C TYR A 92 14.34 -8.82 -6.98
N ASP A 93 15.11 -9.41 -6.07
CA ASP A 93 14.92 -9.25 -4.62
C ASP A 93 14.98 -7.80 -4.14
N TRP A 94 15.71 -6.92 -4.83
CA TRP A 94 15.81 -5.49 -4.52
C TRP A 94 14.68 -4.63 -5.09
N ALA A 95 13.72 -5.24 -5.77
CA ALA A 95 12.56 -4.60 -6.34
C ALA A 95 11.28 -5.15 -5.71
N VAL A 96 10.32 -4.26 -5.42
CA VAL A 96 9.01 -4.61 -4.86
C VAL A 96 7.90 -3.97 -5.66
N GLU A 97 6.71 -4.55 -5.58
CA GLU A 97 5.46 -3.90 -5.96
C GLU A 97 4.84 -3.27 -4.72
N THR A 98 4.37 -2.02 -4.84
CA THR A 98 3.72 -1.29 -3.75
C THR A 98 2.24 -1.11 -4.04
N SER A 99 1.42 -1.25 -3.00
CA SER A 99 -0.03 -1.08 -3.07
C SER A 99 -0.54 -0.21 -1.94
N ILE A 100 -1.58 0.57 -2.20
CA ILE A 100 -2.22 1.45 -1.21
C ILE A 100 -3.72 1.54 -1.45
N TYR A 101 -4.46 1.48 -0.35
CA TYR A 101 -5.91 1.70 -0.33
C TYR A 101 -6.26 2.61 0.82
N VAL A 102 -7.04 3.66 0.56
CA VAL A 102 -7.45 4.66 1.55
C VAL A 102 -8.97 4.74 1.57
N ARG A 103 -9.55 4.80 2.76
CA ARG A 103 -11.00 5.00 2.94
C ARG A 103 -11.46 6.23 2.16
N ARG A 104 -12.55 6.10 1.40
CA ARG A 104 -13.00 7.15 0.47
C ARG A 104 -13.31 8.47 1.17
N GLU A 105 -13.91 8.41 2.34
CA GLU A 105 -14.28 9.55 3.18
C GLU A 105 -13.05 10.29 3.76
N GLY A 106 -11.91 9.59 3.89
CA GLY A 106 -10.63 10.11 4.41
C GLY A 106 -9.65 10.60 3.33
N ARG A 107 -10.05 10.65 2.07
CA ARG A 107 -9.17 11.11 0.99
C ARG A 107 -8.81 12.59 1.16
N ARG A 108 -7.59 12.95 0.71
CA ARG A 108 -7.01 14.31 0.77
C ARG A 108 -6.60 14.79 2.16
N GLN A 109 -6.59 13.93 3.17
CA GLN A 109 -6.13 14.26 4.54
C GLN A 109 -4.64 13.91 4.78
N GLY A 110 -3.90 13.60 3.75
CA GLY A 110 -2.48 13.27 3.85
C GLY A 110 -2.16 11.82 4.25
N VAL A 111 -3.17 11.01 4.59
CA VAL A 111 -3.00 9.60 5.01
C VAL A 111 -2.20 8.79 4.00
N GLY A 112 -2.54 8.88 2.72
CA GLY A 112 -1.82 8.13 1.68
C GLY A 112 -0.34 8.52 1.57
N ARG A 113 -0.03 9.81 1.66
CA ARG A 113 1.35 10.31 1.65
C ARG A 113 2.12 9.81 2.87
N ALA A 114 1.53 9.83 4.05
CA ALA A 114 2.16 9.37 5.28
C ALA A 114 2.42 7.86 5.24
N LEU A 115 1.46 7.06 4.77
CA LEU A 115 1.61 5.62 4.58
C LEU A 115 2.76 5.30 3.63
N TYR A 116 2.84 5.97 2.48
CA TYR A 116 3.93 5.73 1.52
C TYR A 116 5.28 6.20 2.06
N ALA A 117 5.35 7.32 2.77
CA ALA A 117 6.60 7.78 3.38
C ALA A 117 7.13 6.76 4.40
N ALA A 118 6.26 6.21 5.25
CA ALA A 118 6.63 5.16 6.20
C ALA A 118 6.99 3.84 5.51
N LEU A 119 6.26 3.47 4.46
CA LEU A 119 6.54 2.28 3.66
C LEU A 119 7.91 2.38 2.99
N GLU A 120 8.24 3.51 2.36
CA GLU A 120 9.54 3.76 1.74
C GLU A 120 10.68 3.70 2.76
N GLN A 121 10.49 4.28 3.95
CA GLN A 121 11.47 4.21 5.03
C GLN A 121 11.73 2.75 5.46
N ALA A 122 10.68 1.96 5.61
CA ALA A 122 10.80 0.55 5.98
C ALA A 122 11.49 -0.27 4.89
N LEU A 123 11.15 -0.05 3.62
CA LEU A 123 11.75 -0.73 2.48
C LEU A 123 13.22 -0.34 2.28
N ALA A 124 13.56 0.94 2.46
CA ALA A 124 14.96 1.39 2.44
C ALA A 124 15.80 0.72 3.54
N ALA A 125 15.24 0.57 4.75
CA ALA A 125 15.91 -0.13 5.86
C ALA A 125 16.13 -1.63 5.57
N GLN A 126 15.27 -2.25 4.75
CA GLN A 126 15.47 -3.62 4.25
C GLN A 126 16.58 -3.72 3.20
N GLY A 127 16.95 -2.62 2.54
CA GLY A 127 17.86 -2.59 1.39
C GLY A 127 17.14 -2.71 0.04
N ILE A 128 15.83 -2.48 -0.01
CA ILE A 128 15.08 -2.36 -1.28
C ILE A 128 15.51 -1.09 -2.00
N LEU A 129 15.60 -1.17 -3.32
CA LEU A 129 16.07 -0.07 -4.17
C LEU A 129 15.00 0.43 -5.15
N ASN A 130 14.14 -0.47 -5.63
CA ASN A 130 13.16 -0.19 -6.66
C ASN A 130 11.75 -0.41 -6.12
N LEU A 131 10.94 0.65 -6.14
CA LEU A 131 9.52 0.60 -5.88
C LEU A 131 8.78 0.63 -7.20
N ASN A 132 7.85 -0.30 -7.40
CA ASN A 132 7.05 -0.38 -8.61
C ASN A 132 5.57 -0.35 -8.22
N ALA A 133 4.76 0.34 -9.00
CA ALA A 133 3.31 0.38 -8.85
C ALA A 133 2.65 -0.04 -10.16
N CYS A 134 1.79 -1.06 -10.06
CA CYS A 134 0.94 -1.53 -11.14
C CYS A 134 -0.41 -0.83 -11.01
N ILE A 135 -0.76 0.03 -11.96
CA ILE A 135 -1.92 0.91 -11.85
C ILE A 135 -2.84 0.73 -13.05
N ALA A 136 -4.11 0.40 -12.79
CA ALA A 136 -5.13 0.41 -13.82
C ALA A 136 -5.28 1.83 -14.41
N TYR A 137 -5.38 1.92 -15.72
CA TYR A 137 -5.38 3.18 -16.45
C TYR A 137 -6.57 3.26 -17.42
N PRO A 138 -7.39 4.32 -17.36
CA PRO A 138 -8.51 4.45 -18.26
C PRO A 138 -8.04 4.95 -19.64
N PRO A 139 -8.28 4.21 -20.73
CA PRO A 139 -7.95 4.68 -22.07
C PRO A 139 -8.81 5.88 -22.49
N VAL A 140 -10.02 5.97 -21.95
CA VAL A 140 -11.00 7.05 -22.14
C VAL A 140 -11.65 7.38 -20.79
N PRO A 141 -12.34 8.52 -20.63
CA PRO A 141 -13.09 8.81 -19.41
C PRO A 141 -14.03 7.66 -19.03
N ASP A 142 -13.99 7.25 -17.76
CA ASP A 142 -14.68 6.07 -17.26
C ASP A 142 -15.29 6.31 -15.87
N PRO A 143 -16.53 5.87 -15.61
CA PRO A 143 -17.17 6.06 -14.31
C PRO A 143 -16.55 5.22 -13.18
N HIS A 144 -15.85 4.13 -13.52
CA HIS A 144 -15.25 3.21 -12.56
C HIS A 144 -13.76 3.45 -12.33
N LEU A 145 -13.11 4.31 -13.13
CA LEU A 145 -11.67 4.53 -13.07
C LEU A 145 -11.31 5.95 -13.53
N ASN A 146 -10.54 6.64 -12.73
CA ASN A 146 -9.94 7.92 -13.04
C ASN A 146 -8.39 7.83 -13.01
N ARG A 147 -7.70 8.96 -13.12
CA ARG A 147 -6.24 9.05 -13.08
C ARG A 147 -5.66 9.36 -11.71
N ASP A 148 -6.48 9.47 -10.68
CA ASP A 148 -6.03 9.90 -9.34
C ASP A 148 -4.84 9.10 -8.83
N SER A 149 -4.81 7.78 -9.09
CA SER A 149 -3.71 6.92 -8.65
C SER A 149 -2.40 7.23 -9.38
N VAL A 150 -2.44 7.47 -10.69
CA VAL A 150 -1.25 7.87 -11.46
C VAL A 150 -0.73 9.23 -10.99
N ASP A 151 -1.64 10.20 -10.85
CA ASP A 151 -1.29 11.56 -10.40
C ASP A 151 -0.70 11.54 -8.98
N PHE A 152 -1.29 10.73 -8.09
CA PHE A 152 -0.78 10.53 -6.74
C PHE A 152 0.66 9.98 -6.75
N HIS A 153 0.91 8.92 -7.52
CA HIS A 153 2.26 8.34 -7.61
C HIS A 153 3.26 9.31 -8.24
N GLN A 154 2.86 10.08 -9.26
CA GLN A 154 3.72 11.14 -9.82
C GLN A 154 4.11 12.18 -8.76
N HIS A 155 3.18 12.64 -7.93
CA HIS A 155 3.46 13.59 -6.83
C HIS A 155 4.40 13.00 -5.75
N LEU A 156 4.47 11.67 -5.64
CA LEU A 156 5.40 10.97 -4.74
C LEU A 156 6.77 10.68 -5.41
N GLY A 157 6.97 11.12 -6.66
CA GLY A 157 8.23 10.97 -7.37
C GLY A 157 8.36 9.68 -8.19
N TYR A 158 7.26 8.94 -8.39
CA TYR A 158 7.24 7.84 -9.35
C TYR A 158 7.23 8.38 -10.78
N ARG A 159 7.89 7.68 -11.68
CA ARG A 159 7.89 7.95 -13.13
C ARG A 159 7.19 6.82 -13.89
N MET A 160 6.56 7.16 -15.01
CA MET A 160 5.97 6.19 -15.92
C MET A 160 7.06 5.33 -16.57
N VAL A 161 6.91 4.02 -16.51
CA VAL A 161 7.80 3.05 -17.16
C VAL A 161 7.20 2.57 -18.47
N GLY A 162 5.93 2.21 -18.47
CA GLY A 162 5.26 1.70 -19.64
C GLY A 162 3.77 1.48 -19.45
N ARG A 163 3.08 1.19 -20.57
CA ARG A 163 1.64 0.95 -20.61
C ARG A 163 1.34 -0.32 -21.38
N PHE A 164 0.48 -1.15 -20.81
CA PHE A 164 -0.12 -2.31 -21.46
C PHE A 164 -1.54 -1.96 -21.86
N PHE A 165 -1.85 -2.16 -23.13
CA PHE A 165 -3.13 -1.78 -23.69
C PHE A 165 -4.14 -2.93 -23.57
N SER A 166 -5.37 -2.60 -23.12
CA SER A 166 -6.52 -3.52 -23.07
C SER A 166 -6.17 -4.86 -22.40
N CYS A 167 -5.42 -4.84 -21.32
CA CYS A 167 -4.91 -6.04 -20.63
C CYS A 167 -5.79 -6.50 -19.47
N GLY A 168 -6.71 -5.65 -18.97
CA GLY A 168 -7.66 -5.98 -17.92
C GLY A 168 -9.10 -5.83 -18.38
N TYR A 169 -10.00 -6.75 -18.01
CA TYR A 169 -11.40 -6.71 -18.36
C TYR A 169 -12.26 -6.67 -17.10
N LYS A 170 -13.10 -5.65 -16.94
CA LYS A 170 -14.02 -5.51 -15.81
C LYS A 170 -15.16 -4.57 -16.20
N PHE A 171 -16.36 -4.71 -15.62
CA PHE A 171 -17.54 -3.89 -15.93
C PHE A 171 -17.87 -3.85 -17.45
N HIS A 172 -17.68 -4.96 -18.14
CA HIS A 172 -17.87 -5.07 -19.59
C HIS A 172 -17.00 -4.12 -20.42
N ARG A 173 -15.82 -3.74 -19.90
CA ARG A 173 -14.86 -2.82 -20.54
C ARG A 173 -13.44 -3.36 -20.43
N TRP A 174 -12.62 -3.00 -21.40
CA TRP A 174 -11.19 -3.21 -21.37
C TRP A 174 -10.48 -2.00 -20.76
N TYR A 175 -9.57 -2.26 -19.86
CA TYR A 175 -8.71 -1.26 -19.23
C TYR A 175 -7.26 -1.51 -19.58
N ASP A 176 -6.51 -0.42 -19.66
CA ASP A 176 -5.08 -0.49 -19.75
C ASP A 176 -4.49 -0.60 -18.33
N MET A 177 -3.23 -0.92 -18.26
CA MET A 177 -2.43 -0.90 -17.05
C MET A 177 -1.12 -0.19 -17.32
N VAL A 178 -0.67 0.61 -16.37
CA VAL A 178 0.64 1.26 -16.40
C VAL A 178 1.51 0.75 -15.29
N TRP A 179 2.82 0.65 -15.56
CA TRP A 179 3.83 0.52 -14.55
C TRP A 179 4.46 1.88 -14.28
N MET A 180 4.56 2.20 -13.00
CA MET A 180 5.32 3.36 -12.51
C MET A 180 6.40 2.89 -11.56
N GLU A 181 7.57 3.54 -11.56
CA GLU A 181 8.68 3.17 -10.67
C GLU A 181 9.25 4.39 -9.93
N LYS A 182 9.83 4.12 -8.77
CA LYS A 182 10.63 5.07 -7.99
C LYS A 182 11.87 4.36 -7.46
N LEU A 183 13.04 4.97 -7.69
CA LEU A 183 14.30 4.48 -7.14
C LEU A 183 14.54 5.17 -5.80
N ILE A 184 14.81 4.38 -4.74
CA ILE A 184 14.99 4.88 -3.36
C ILE A 184 16.39 4.65 -2.81
N GLY A 185 17.28 4.05 -3.59
CA GLY A 185 18.67 3.83 -3.21
C GLY A 185 19.58 3.64 -4.41
N PRO A 186 20.90 3.75 -4.22
CA PRO A 186 21.88 3.54 -5.27
C PRO A 186 22.03 2.06 -5.61
N HIS A 187 22.26 1.76 -6.89
CA HIS A 187 22.60 0.42 -7.36
C HIS A 187 24.12 0.28 -7.38
N GLU A 188 24.67 -0.58 -6.54
CA GLU A 188 26.10 -0.78 -6.40
C GLU A 188 26.57 -2.12 -6.97
N THR A 189 27.85 -2.22 -7.34
CA THR A 189 28.41 -3.46 -7.89
C THR A 189 28.36 -4.61 -6.89
N ASN A 190 28.56 -4.32 -5.60
CA ASN A 190 28.47 -5.29 -4.50
C ASN A 190 27.25 -4.98 -3.65
N GLN A 191 26.07 -5.22 -4.20
CA GLN A 191 24.81 -4.92 -3.52
C GLN A 191 24.61 -5.84 -2.31
N PRO A 192 24.40 -5.29 -1.10
CA PRO A 192 24.07 -6.10 0.07
C PRO A 192 22.74 -6.84 -0.11
N PRO A 193 22.56 -8.02 0.52
CA PRO A 193 21.30 -8.74 0.45
C PRO A 193 20.17 -7.98 1.15
N VAL A 194 18.95 -8.17 0.68
CA VAL A 194 17.74 -7.62 1.30
C VAL A 194 17.46 -8.35 2.61
N ARG A 195 17.13 -7.59 3.65
CA ARG A 195 16.73 -8.10 4.96
C ARG A 195 15.22 -8.23 5.05
N PRO A 196 14.68 -9.30 5.65
CA PRO A 196 13.24 -9.41 5.91
C PRO A 196 12.74 -8.29 6.83
N PHE A 197 11.50 -7.85 6.61
CA PHE A 197 10.91 -6.76 7.42
C PHE A 197 10.92 -7.02 8.93
N PRO A 198 10.64 -8.23 9.45
CA PRO A 198 10.73 -8.50 10.88
C PRO A 198 12.08 -8.18 11.50
N GLU A 199 13.19 -8.31 10.76
CA GLU A 199 14.53 -7.99 11.26
C GLU A 199 14.79 -6.47 11.39
N VAL A 200 14.10 -5.64 10.60
CA VAL A 200 14.28 -4.18 10.59
C VAL A 200 13.18 -3.43 11.32
N SER A 201 12.03 -4.04 11.54
CA SER A 201 10.85 -3.41 12.17
C SER A 201 11.15 -2.86 13.57
N VAL A 202 11.90 -3.60 14.38
CA VAL A 202 12.29 -3.20 15.73
C VAL A 202 13.14 -1.91 15.71
N THR A 203 14.08 -1.83 14.77
CA THR A 203 14.95 -0.64 14.61
C THR A 203 14.16 0.60 14.21
N LEU A 204 13.03 0.41 13.51
CA LEU A 204 12.13 1.47 13.09
C LEU A 204 11.10 1.87 14.16
N GLY A 205 11.13 1.21 15.33
CA GLY A 205 10.20 1.49 16.42
C GLY A 205 8.82 0.85 16.29
N TYR A 206 8.65 -0.10 15.37
CA TYR A 206 7.37 -0.81 15.20
C TYR A 206 7.15 -1.98 16.16
N GLY A 207 8.14 -2.26 17.05
CA GLY A 207 8.08 -3.40 17.98
C GLY A 207 8.35 -4.75 17.32
N ASP A 208 8.16 -5.81 18.09
CA ASP A 208 8.42 -7.18 17.62
C ASP A 208 7.25 -7.67 16.76
N VAL A 209 7.48 -7.78 15.47
CA VAL A 209 6.53 -8.39 14.51
C VAL A 209 6.71 -9.91 14.61
N SER A 210 6.27 -10.51 15.73
CA SER A 210 6.33 -11.95 15.91
C SER A 210 5.39 -12.61 14.89
N THR A 211 5.97 -13.34 13.95
CA THR A 211 5.24 -14.34 13.18
C THR A 211 4.69 -15.35 14.19
N GLY A 212 3.37 -15.40 14.36
CA GLY A 212 2.70 -16.32 15.26
C GLY A 212 3.15 -17.75 14.98
N SER A 213 4.09 -18.26 15.78
CA SER A 213 4.46 -19.65 15.78
C SER A 213 3.28 -20.41 16.39
N SER A 214 2.57 -21.14 15.55
CA SER A 214 1.63 -22.14 15.98
C SER A 214 2.39 -23.22 16.77
N SER A 215 2.46 -23.10 18.08
CA SER A 215 2.84 -24.20 18.95
C SER A 215 1.72 -25.24 18.89
N SER A 216 1.94 -26.29 18.11
CA SER A 216 1.17 -27.53 18.23
C SER A 216 1.46 -28.11 19.62
N VAL A 217 0.52 -28.01 20.51
CA VAL A 217 0.48 -28.80 21.75
C VAL A 217 -0.15 -30.15 21.42
N ARG A 218 0.50 -31.19 21.88
CA ARG A 218 0.29 -32.64 21.79
C ARG A 218 -1.17 -33.09 22.08
#